data_85b8703ae0622d700b929a69d7757ea6
#
_entry.id   85b8703ae0622d700b929a69d7757ea6
#
_cell.length_a   1.000
_cell.length_b   1.000
_cell.length_c   1.000
_cell.angle_alpha   90.00
_cell.angle_beta   90.00
_cell.angle_gamma   90.00
#
_symmetry.space_group_name_H-M   'P 1'
#
loop_
_entity.id
_entity.type
_entity.pdbx_description
1 polymer ?
#
loop_
_entity_poly.entity_id
_entity_poly.type
_entity_poly.pdbx_seq_one_letter_code
_entity_poly.pdbx_strand_id
1 'polypeptide(L)'
;MMATTEQHPTLERATFKHSVNILIVVAPYYKDIAEQLVEGAKAEIEASGATWEVTDVPGALEVPTAIAIAHCHTNFDGYVALGCVIRGETTHYDTVCNDSSRALQLLGLQGVCLGNGILTVENSSQAEARADVDGQNKGGGAAAAALHLIKLKQKWSKPTGKIGFLSQVENKLV
;
A
#
# COMPACT_ATOMS: atom_id res chain seq x y z
N MET A 1 -11.01 17.73 22.64
CA MET A 1 -11.93 17.65 21.51
C MET A 1 -11.86 16.21 21.00
N MET A 2 -12.86 15.38 21.30
CA MET A 2 -12.92 14.01 20.76
C MET A 2 -13.13 14.11 19.26
N ALA A 3 -12.23 13.50 18.49
CA ALA A 3 -12.46 13.33 17.07
C ALA A 3 -13.73 12.49 16.89
N THR A 4 -14.75 13.07 16.31
CA THR A 4 -15.94 12.37 15.86
C THR A 4 -15.49 11.17 15.02
N THR A 5 -16.02 10.00 15.36
CA THR A 5 -15.86 8.79 14.56
C THR A 5 -16.59 9.02 13.24
N GLU A 6 -15.94 9.73 12.31
CA GLU A 6 -16.44 9.81 10.95
C GLU A 6 -16.36 8.39 10.38
N GLN A 7 -17.51 7.78 10.19
CA GLN A 7 -17.61 6.54 9.44
C GLN A 7 -17.33 6.88 7.98
N HIS A 8 -16.09 6.67 7.56
CA HIS A 8 -15.80 6.68 6.13
C HIS A 8 -16.63 5.58 5.46
N PRO A 9 -17.31 5.87 4.35
CA PRO A 9 -18.02 4.84 3.62
C PRO A 9 -17.03 3.74 3.23
N THR A 10 -17.24 2.56 3.79
CA THR A 10 -16.44 1.38 3.43
C THR A 10 -16.84 0.94 2.04
N LEU A 11 -15.89 0.95 1.12
CA LEU A 11 -16.09 0.34 -0.19
C LEU A 11 -16.28 -1.17 -0.01
N GLU A 12 -17.08 -1.76 -0.88
CA GLU A 12 -17.26 -3.21 -0.93
C GLU A 12 -15.90 -3.89 -1.15
N ARG A 13 -15.64 -4.96 -0.38
CA ARG A 13 -14.40 -5.74 -0.50
C ARG A 13 -14.18 -6.19 -1.93
N ALA A 14 -12.99 -5.99 -2.44
CA ALA A 14 -12.62 -6.44 -3.77
C ALA A 14 -12.59 -7.98 -3.82
N THR A 15 -13.17 -8.56 -4.87
CA THR A 15 -13.07 -9.98 -5.17
C THR A 15 -12.58 -10.15 -6.61
N PHE A 16 -11.82 -11.20 -6.88
CA PHE A 16 -11.13 -11.40 -8.14
C PHE A 16 -11.50 -12.73 -8.81
N LYS A 17 -11.60 -12.74 -10.14
CA LYS A 17 -11.83 -13.94 -10.94
C LYS A 17 -10.54 -14.72 -11.22
N HIS A 18 -9.41 -14.07 -11.11
CA HIS A 18 -8.06 -14.60 -11.34
C HIS A 18 -7.21 -14.40 -10.12
N SER A 19 -6.15 -15.17 -9.99
CA SER A 19 -5.17 -15.01 -8.91
C SER A 19 -4.60 -13.59 -8.94
N VAL A 20 -4.56 -12.96 -7.77
CA VAL A 20 -3.94 -11.65 -7.53
C VAL A 20 -2.87 -11.84 -6.48
N ASN A 21 -1.67 -11.34 -6.76
CA ASN A 21 -0.50 -11.47 -5.87
C ASN A 21 -0.01 -10.09 -5.42
N ILE A 22 0.10 -9.89 -4.14
CA ILE A 22 0.45 -8.61 -3.50
C ILE A 22 1.80 -8.70 -2.83
N LEU A 23 2.65 -7.70 -3.03
CA LEU A 23 3.86 -7.53 -2.22
C LEU A 23 3.60 -6.52 -1.10
N ILE A 24 3.76 -6.96 0.13
CA ILE A 24 3.79 -6.10 1.31
C ILE A 24 5.24 -5.70 1.57
N VAL A 25 5.53 -4.39 1.49
CA VAL A 25 6.84 -3.83 1.80
C VAL A 25 6.75 -3.09 3.12
N VAL A 26 7.47 -3.55 4.12
CA VAL A 26 7.39 -3.01 5.48
C VAL A 26 8.73 -2.51 6.00
N ALA A 27 8.71 -1.34 6.66
CA ALA A 27 9.81 -0.81 7.43
C ALA A 27 9.58 -1.12 8.92
N PRO A 28 10.21 -2.18 9.50
CA PRO A 28 9.89 -2.68 10.84
C PRO A 28 10.66 -1.93 11.96
N TYR A 29 10.81 -0.60 11.84
CA TYR A 29 11.53 0.21 12.81
C TYR A 29 10.92 0.10 14.22
N TYR A 30 9.60 0.13 14.32
CA TYR A 30 8.82 -0.18 15.54
C TYR A 30 8.18 -1.54 15.35
N LYS A 31 8.84 -2.59 15.84
CA LYS A 31 8.53 -3.98 15.52
C LYS A 31 7.08 -4.35 15.79
N ASP A 32 6.59 -4.08 17.02
CA ASP A 32 5.23 -4.46 17.42
C ASP A 32 4.15 -3.77 16.57
N ILE A 33 4.39 -2.51 16.19
CA ILE A 33 3.50 -1.75 15.30
C ILE A 33 3.54 -2.34 13.88
N ALA A 34 4.73 -2.64 13.37
CA ALA A 34 4.91 -3.21 12.05
C ALA A 34 4.24 -4.58 11.93
N GLU A 35 4.38 -5.44 12.95
CA GLU A 35 3.75 -6.76 13.00
C GLU A 35 2.21 -6.65 12.92
N GLN A 36 1.59 -5.76 13.68
CA GLN A 36 0.14 -5.52 13.64
C GLN A 36 -0.32 -4.99 12.27
N LEU A 37 0.43 -4.05 11.68
CA LEU A 37 0.12 -3.55 10.33
C LEU A 37 0.18 -4.66 9.29
N VAL A 38 1.20 -5.52 9.35
CA VAL A 38 1.35 -6.65 8.44
C VAL A 38 0.23 -7.67 8.64
N GLU A 39 -0.14 -7.97 9.89
CA GLU A 39 -1.24 -8.89 10.20
C GLU A 39 -2.57 -8.39 9.62
N GLY A 40 -2.91 -7.12 9.84
CA GLY A 40 -4.11 -6.51 9.26
C GLY A 40 -4.12 -6.53 7.73
N ALA A 41 -2.97 -6.25 7.10
CA ALA A 41 -2.84 -6.30 5.65
C ALA A 41 -3.02 -7.72 5.10
N LYS A 42 -2.38 -8.72 5.70
CA LYS A 42 -2.52 -10.14 5.33
C LYS A 42 -3.97 -10.60 5.41
N ALA A 43 -4.63 -10.31 6.54
CA ALA A 43 -6.03 -10.71 6.75
C ALA A 43 -6.96 -10.15 5.67
N GLU A 44 -6.80 -8.88 5.27
CA GLU A 44 -7.62 -8.26 4.21
C GLU A 44 -7.32 -8.84 2.83
N ILE A 45 -6.04 -9.12 2.52
CA ILE A 45 -5.64 -9.74 1.25
C ILE A 45 -6.24 -11.15 1.13
N GLU A 46 -6.10 -11.97 2.17
CA GLU A 46 -6.66 -13.32 2.21
C GLU A 46 -8.18 -13.33 2.12
N ALA A 47 -8.86 -12.43 2.83
CA ALA A 47 -10.32 -12.29 2.77
C ALA A 47 -10.83 -11.87 1.39
N SER A 48 -9.98 -11.25 0.57
CA SER A 48 -10.26 -10.89 -0.84
C SER A 48 -9.94 -12.02 -1.82
N GLY A 49 -9.41 -13.16 -1.36
CA GLY A 49 -9.00 -14.29 -2.19
C GLY A 49 -7.69 -14.04 -2.95
N ALA A 50 -6.90 -13.08 -2.52
CA ALA A 50 -5.58 -12.78 -3.07
C ALA A 50 -4.47 -13.44 -2.24
N THR A 51 -3.25 -13.48 -2.79
CA THR A 51 -2.05 -13.99 -2.14
C THR A 51 -1.08 -12.86 -1.83
N TRP A 52 -0.13 -13.11 -0.94
CA TRP A 52 0.82 -12.08 -0.52
C TRP A 52 2.23 -12.64 -0.31
N GLU A 53 3.19 -11.75 -0.48
CA GLU A 53 4.57 -11.92 -0.01
C GLU A 53 4.95 -10.72 0.85
N VAL A 54 5.89 -10.88 1.77
CA VAL A 54 6.37 -9.79 2.65
C VAL A 54 7.86 -9.60 2.45
N THR A 55 8.29 -8.36 2.35
CA THR A 55 9.72 -8.00 2.37
C THR A 55 9.96 -6.83 3.31
N ASP A 56 11.06 -6.90 4.06
CA ASP A 56 11.48 -5.87 4.99
C ASP A 56 12.45 -4.90 4.31
N VAL A 57 12.39 -3.63 4.71
CA VAL A 57 13.34 -2.59 4.32
C VAL A 57 13.81 -1.82 5.56
N PRO A 58 14.99 -1.17 5.54
CA PRO A 58 15.55 -0.52 6.73
C PRO A 58 14.69 0.61 7.31
N GLY A 59 13.99 1.38 6.46
CA GLY A 59 13.21 2.53 6.90
C GLY A 59 12.12 2.91 5.91
N ALA A 60 11.28 3.87 6.30
CA ALA A 60 10.13 4.31 5.51
C ALA A 60 10.53 4.95 4.17
N LEU A 61 11.72 5.55 4.07
CA LEU A 61 12.24 6.13 2.83
C LEU A 61 12.62 5.07 1.79
N GLU A 62 12.96 3.85 2.21
CA GLU A 62 13.31 2.74 1.31
C GLU A 62 12.08 2.00 0.79
N VAL A 63 10.92 2.15 1.41
CA VAL A 63 9.67 1.48 0.99
C VAL A 63 9.30 1.82 -0.45
N PRO A 64 9.23 3.10 -0.89
CA PRO A 64 8.90 3.41 -2.27
C PRO A 64 9.92 2.88 -3.27
N THR A 65 11.21 2.91 -2.92
CA THR A 65 12.30 2.41 -3.78
C THR A 65 12.18 0.89 -3.96
N ALA A 66 11.91 0.14 -2.88
CA ALA A 66 11.72 -1.30 -2.96
C ALA A 66 10.49 -1.66 -3.83
N ILE A 67 9.39 -0.91 -3.70
CA ILE A 67 8.21 -1.08 -4.55
C ILE A 67 8.56 -0.81 -6.02
N ALA A 68 9.30 0.26 -6.32
CA ALA A 68 9.72 0.58 -7.68
C ALA A 68 10.59 -0.54 -8.29
N ILE A 69 11.55 -1.06 -7.53
CA ILE A 69 12.39 -2.19 -7.95
C ILE A 69 11.51 -3.42 -8.24
N ALA A 70 10.65 -3.79 -7.30
CA ALA A 70 9.77 -4.93 -7.47
C ALA A 70 8.83 -4.76 -8.68
N HIS A 71 8.29 -3.56 -8.88
CA HIS A 71 7.42 -3.26 -10.02
C HIS A 71 8.12 -3.43 -11.37
N CYS A 72 9.42 -3.11 -11.46
CA CYS A 72 10.19 -3.27 -12.67
C CYS A 72 10.67 -4.71 -12.94
N HIS A 73 10.82 -5.52 -11.90
CA HIS A 73 11.53 -6.82 -12.00
C HIS A 73 10.69 -8.04 -11.60
N THR A 74 9.45 -7.84 -11.16
CA THR A 74 8.57 -8.93 -10.73
C THR A 74 7.18 -8.79 -11.34
N ASN A 75 6.29 -9.75 -11.04
CA ASN A 75 4.92 -9.79 -11.57
C ASN A 75 3.84 -9.65 -10.47
N PHE A 76 4.10 -8.85 -9.43
CA PHE A 76 3.05 -8.52 -8.47
C PHE A 76 1.98 -7.62 -9.11
N ASP A 77 0.72 -7.88 -8.77
CA ASP A 77 -0.42 -7.08 -9.24
C ASP A 77 -0.56 -5.76 -8.50
N GLY A 78 -0.10 -5.73 -7.24
CA GLY A 78 -0.14 -4.55 -6.41
C GLY A 78 0.79 -4.62 -5.21
N TYR A 79 0.82 -3.51 -4.45
CA TYR A 79 1.79 -3.30 -3.38
C TYR A 79 1.11 -2.69 -2.15
N VAL A 80 1.58 -3.06 -0.97
CA VAL A 80 1.18 -2.44 0.29
C VAL A 80 2.43 -1.89 0.98
N ALA A 81 2.47 -0.58 1.17
CA ALA A 81 3.56 0.11 1.86
C ALA A 81 3.21 0.23 3.34
N LEU A 82 4.01 -0.35 4.23
CA LEU A 82 3.79 -0.34 5.66
C LEU A 82 5.00 0.20 6.42
N GLY A 83 4.74 0.85 7.53
CA GLY A 83 5.75 1.38 8.44
C GLY A 83 5.14 2.32 9.46
N CYS A 84 5.97 2.88 10.32
CA CYS A 84 5.56 3.87 11.29
C CYS A 84 6.65 4.91 11.50
N VAL A 85 6.27 6.17 11.46
CA VAL A 85 7.12 7.31 11.77
C VAL A 85 6.50 8.05 12.94
N ILE A 86 7.20 8.08 14.08
CA ILE A 86 6.79 8.81 15.27
C ILE A 86 7.64 10.08 15.36
N ARG A 87 7.00 11.21 15.66
CA ARG A 87 7.69 12.50 15.77
C ARG A 87 8.75 12.46 16.87
N GLY A 88 9.97 12.79 16.50
CA GLY A 88 11.09 13.00 17.40
C GLY A 88 11.39 14.49 17.59
N GLU A 89 12.58 14.78 18.13
CA GLU A 89 13.01 16.13 18.48
C GLU A 89 13.47 16.97 17.28
N THR A 90 13.72 16.35 16.13
CA THR A 90 14.28 17.01 14.94
C THR A 90 13.26 17.08 13.80
N THR A 91 13.56 17.91 12.80
CA THR A 91 12.77 18.02 11.56
C THR A 91 12.86 16.79 10.65
N HIS A 92 13.66 15.77 11.00
CA HIS A 92 13.79 14.53 10.24
C HIS A 92 12.45 13.82 10.03
N TYR A 93 11.55 13.90 11.02
CA TYR A 93 10.18 13.41 10.89
C TYR A 93 9.48 13.97 9.65
N ASP A 94 9.55 15.29 9.45
CA ASP A 94 8.86 15.94 8.33
C ASP A 94 9.45 15.51 6.98
N THR A 95 10.77 15.33 6.91
CA THR A 95 11.47 14.81 5.72
C THR A 95 10.98 13.40 5.40
N VAL A 96 11.01 12.49 6.37
CA VAL A 96 10.61 11.09 6.16
C VAL A 96 9.14 10.99 5.75
N CYS A 97 8.24 11.70 6.42
CA CYS A 97 6.82 11.69 6.12
C CYS A 97 6.52 12.23 4.72
N ASN A 98 7.09 13.40 4.38
CA ASN A 98 6.83 14.06 3.11
C ASN A 98 7.43 13.30 1.94
N ASP A 99 8.67 12.84 2.04
CA ASP A 99 9.35 12.21 0.91
C ASP A 99 8.87 10.80 0.67
N SER A 100 8.58 9.99 1.71
CA SER A 100 7.99 8.67 1.52
C SER A 100 6.59 8.74 0.90
N SER A 101 5.73 9.62 1.40
CA SER A 101 4.38 9.76 0.86
C SER A 101 4.37 10.31 -0.56
N ARG A 102 5.21 11.31 -0.86
CA ARG A 102 5.35 11.86 -2.20
C ARG A 102 5.86 10.82 -3.20
N ALA A 103 6.87 10.03 -2.83
CA ALA A 103 7.41 8.99 -3.70
C ALA A 103 6.37 7.91 -3.98
N LEU A 104 5.57 7.47 -2.99
CA LEU A 104 4.47 6.54 -3.20
C LEU A 104 3.40 7.11 -4.14
N GLN A 105 3.04 8.40 -3.98
CA GLN A 105 2.09 9.04 -4.90
C GLN A 105 2.60 9.11 -6.34
N LEU A 106 3.89 9.37 -6.55
CA LEU A 106 4.50 9.36 -7.87
C LEU A 106 4.40 7.99 -8.54
N LEU A 107 4.61 6.89 -7.79
CA LEU A 107 4.40 5.54 -8.29
C LEU A 107 2.92 5.30 -8.64
N GLY A 108 2.00 5.73 -7.78
CA GLY A 108 0.56 5.63 -8.03
C GLY A 108 0.12 6.35 -9.30
N LEU A 109 0.65 7.54 -9.56
CA LEU A 109 0.37 8.30 -10.80
C LEU A 109 0.90 7.60 -12.06
N GLN A 110 1.87 6.72 -11.95
CA GLN A 110 2.34 5.85 -13.03
C GLN A 110 1.48 4.61 -13.23
N GLY A 111 0.40 4.45 -12.48
CA GLY A 111 -0.53 3.32 -12.57
C GLY A 111 -0.12 2.11 -11.74
N VAL A 112 0.82 2.27 -10.81
CA VAL A 112 1.14 1.24 -9.81
C VAL A 112 0.01 1.15 -8.79
N CYS A 113 -0.61 -0.02 -8.68
CA CYS A 113 -1.66 -0.27 -7.70
C CYS A 113 -1.04 -0.43 -6.31
N LEU A 114 -1.05 0.61 -5.49
CA LEU A 114 -0.47 0.55 -4.15
C LEU A 114 -1.37 1.17 -3.08
N GLY A 115 -1.29 0.64 -1.87
CA GLY A 115 -1.90 1.22 -0.68
C GLY A 115 -0.84 1.70 0.30
N ASN A 116 -1.02 2.90 0.84
CA ASN A 116 -0.12 3.50 1.81
C ASN A 116 -0.64 3.30 3.23
N GLY A 117 0.06 2.50 4.01
CA GLY A 117 -0.14 2.25 5.43
C GLY A 117 1.06 2.66 6.28
N ILE A 118 1.91 3.58 5.80
CA ILE A 118 2.95 4.18 6.63
C ILE A 118 2.27 5.17 7.58
N LEU A 119 2.29 4.83 8.88
CA LEU A 119 1.74 5.69 9.92
C LEU A 119 2.66 6.89 10.16
N THR A 120 2.07 8.08 10.28
CA THR A 120 2.76 9.32 10.63
C THR A 120 2.06 9.92 11.84
N VAL A 121 2.66 9.81 13.01
CA VAL A 121 2.02 10.07 14.30
C VAL A 121 2.91 10.85 15.25
N GLU A 122 2.30 11.46 16.25
CA GLU A 122 3.02 12.26 17.25
C GLU A 122 3.61 11.40 18.38
N ASN A 123 3.01 10.24 18.68
CA ASN A 123 3.43 9.38 19.80
C ASN A 123 3.03 7.91 19.57
N SER A 124 3.56 7.02 20.42
CA SER A 124 3.35 5.57 20.34
C SER A 124 1.88 5.17 20.51
N SER A 125 1.13 5.81 21.41
CA SER A 125 -0.28 5.46 21.61
C SER A 125 -1.15 5.73 20.38
N GLN A 126 -0.81 6.76 19.61
CA GLN A 126 -1.46 7.00 18.32
C GLN A 126 -1.10 5.95 17.27
N ALA A 127 0.15 5.43 17.30
CA ALA A 127 0.59 4.36 16.42
C ALA A 127 -0.14 3.05 16.75
N GLU A 128 -0.15 2.66 18.02
CA GLU A 128 -0.82 1.45 18.52
C GLU A 128 -2.30 1.43 18.12
N ALA A 129 -3.05 2.50 18.44
CA ALA A 129 -4.47 2.59 18.11
C ALA A 129 -4.76 2.48 16.60
N ARG A 130 -3.82 2.88 15.73
CA ARG A 130 -3.96 2.82 14.28
C ARG A 130 -3.53 1.49 13.69
N ALA A 131 -2.54 0.83 14.30
CA ALA A 131 -2.05 -0.47 13.86
C ALA A 131 -2.96 -1.61 14.32
N ASP A 132 -3.58 -1.46 15.48
CA ASP A 132 -4.45 -2.46 16.10
C ASP A 132 -5.48 -3.02 15.11
N VAL A 133 -5.41 -4.34 14.87
CA VAL A 133 -6.24 -5.06 13.90
C VAL A 133 -7.73 -5.01 14.29
N ASP A 134 -8.01 -5.05 15.60
CA ASP A 134 -9.37 -4.95 16.14
C ASP A 134 -9.82 -3.48 16.33
N GLY A 135 -8.89 -2.54 16.15
CA GLY A 135 -9.09 -1.10 16.26
C GLY A 135 -9.26 -0.41 14.92
N GLN A 136 -8.34 0.52 14.59
CA GLN A 136 -8.40 1.27 13.33
C GLN A 136 -7.92 0.48 12.11
N ASN A 137 -7.16 -0.57 12.30
CA ASN A 137 -6.66 -1.50 11.27
C ASN A 137 -6.14 -0.80 10.00
N LYS A 138 -5.20 0.11 10.15
CA LYS A 138 -4.66 0.87 9.00
C LYS A 138 -3.87 -0.01 8.04
N GLY A 139 -3.31 -1.14 8.51
CA GLY A 139 -2.71 -2.15 7.64
C GLY A 139 -3.72 -2.78 6.70
N GLY A 140 -4.85 -3.23 7.23
CA GLY A 140 -5.96 -3.75 6.42
C GLY A 140 -6.54 -2.70 5.48
N GLY A 141 -6.69 -1.45 5.95
CA GLY A 141 -7.14 -0.34 5.10
C GLY A 141 -6.21 -0.06 3.91
N ALA A 142 -4.90 -0.14 4.11
CA ALA A 142 -3.92 0.01 3.02
C ALA A 142 -4.03 -1.14 2.00
N ALA A 143 -4.18 -2.38 2.49
CA ALA A 143 -4.40 -3.54 1.61
C ALA A 143 -5.69 -3.40 0.80
N ALA A 144 -6.79 -3.00 1.43
CA ALA A 144 -8.07 -2.75 0.76
C ALA A 144 -7.95 -1.69 -0.36
N ALA A 145 -7.17 -0.62 -0.11
CA ALA A 145 -6.92 0.42 -1.11
C ALA A 145 -6.15 -0.14 -2.33
N ALA A 146 -5.08 -0.92 -2.11
CA ALA A 146 -4.33 -1.55 -3.19
C ALA A 146 -5.22 -2.49 -4.02
N LEU A 147 -5.99 -3.35 -3.36
CA LEU A 147 -6.91 -4.31 -4.00
C LEU A 147 -8.00 -3.59 -4.79
N HIS A 148 -8.54 -2.49 -4.28
CA HIS A 148 -9.51 -1.67 -4.99
C HIS A 148 -8.92 -1.09 -6.28
N LEU A 149 -7.70 -0.57 -6.24
CA LEU A 149 -7.00 -0.05 -7.42
C LEU A 149 -6.75 -1.13 -8.46
N ILE A 150 -6.39 -2.36 -8.06
CA ILE A 150 -6.28 -3.50 -8.97
C ILE A 150 -7.62 -3.79 -9.64
N LYS A 151 -8.72 -3.79 -8.88
CA LYS A 151 -10.07 -3.98 -9.43
C LYS A 151 -10.43 -2.91 -10.46
N LEU A 152 -10.09 -1.64 -10.20
CA LEU A 152 -10.27 -0.55 -11.16
C LEU A 152 -9.42 -0.74 -12.42
N LYS A 153 -8.14 -1.09 -12.25
CA LYS A 153 -7.23 -1.37 -13.37
C LYS A 153 -7.77 -2.51 -14.24
N GLN A 154 -8.23 -3.61 -13.65
CA GLN A 154 -8.85 -4.72 -14.38
C GLN A 154 -10.14 -4.29 -15.10
N LYS A 155 -10.99 -3.50 -14.45
CA LYS A 155 -12.23 -2.97 -15.04
C LYS A 155 -11.99 -2.12 -16.29
N TRP A 156 -10.91 -1.33 -16.29
CA TRP A 156 -10.60 -0.40 -17.38
C TRP A 156 -9.59 -0.95 -18.39
N SER A 157 -8.95 -2.08 -18.11
CA SER A 157 -8.10 -2.75 -19.08
C SER A 157 -8.95 -3.25 -20.24
N LYS A 158 -8.61 -2.85 -21.46
CA LYS A 158 -9.28 -3.37 -22.66
C LYS A 158 -8.98 -4.88 -22.77
N PRO A 159 -9.97 -5.71 -23.17
CA PRO A 159 -9.68 -7.10 -23.48
C PRO A 159 -8.59 -7.12 -24.56
N THR A 160 -7.50 -7.81 -24.32
CA THR A 160 -6.51 -8.10 -25.36
C THR A 160 -7.17 -9.09 -26.32
N GLY A 161 -7.87 -8.56 -27.32
CA GLY A 161 -8.35 -9.34 -28.43
C GLY A 161 -7.16 -9.95 -29.14
N LYS A 162 -7.16 -11.28 -29.30
CA LYS A 162 -6.28 -11.97 -30.23
C LYS A 162 -6.55 -11.44 -31.63
N ILE A 163 -5.78 -10.49 -32.12
CA ILE A 163 -5.57 -10.27 -33.55
C ILE A 163 -4.14 -9.71 -33.67
N GLY A 164 -3.34 -10.41 -34.46
CA GLY A 164 -2.01 -10.01 -34.79
C GLY A 164 -2.01 -8.63 -35.44
N PHE A 165 -1.10 -7.89 -34.99
CA PHE A 165 -0.29 -6.79 -35.45
C PHE A 165 0.07 -5.93 -34.23
N LEU A 166 1.33 -5.96 -33.89
CA LEU A 166 1.93 -5.03 -32.93
C LEU A 166 1.70 -3.60 -33.46
N SER A 167 0.74 -2.90 -32.90
CA SER A 167 0.77 -1.45 -32.92
C SER A 167 1.59 -1.01 -31.73
N GLN A 168 2.72 -0.41 -32.03
CA GLN A 168 3.58 0.30 -31.09
C GLN A 168 2.70 1.22 -30.22
N VAL A 169 2.67 0.95 -28.93
CA VAL A 169 2.26 1.97 -27.97
C VAL A 169 3.49 2.85 -27.78
N GLU A 170 3.59 3.84 -28.65
CA GLU A 170 4.51 4.94 -28.46
C GLU A 170 4.17 5.65 -27.16
N ASN A 171 5.22 5.83 -26.36
CA ASN A 171 5.33 6.75 -25.24
C ASN A 171 4.40 7.96 -25.34
N LYS A 172 3.43 8.04 -24.47
CA LYS A 172 2.84 9.30 -24.03
C LYS A 172 3.30 9.58 -22.62
N LEU A 173 4.53 10.00 -22.49
CA LEU A 173 5.03 10.79 -21.38
C LEU A 173 5.26 12.20 -21.92
N VAL A 174 4.41 13.12 -21.54
CA VAL A 174 4.70 14.55 -21.46
C VAL A 174 4.41 14.97 -20.04
#